data_4dc590e0716886707f2adabf8ece41ad
#
_entry.id   4dc590e0716886707f2adabf8ece41ad
#
_cell.length_a   1.000
_cell.length_b   1.000
_cell.length_c   1.000
_cell.angle_alpha   90.00
_cell.angle_beta   90.00
_cell.angle_gamma   90.00
#
_symmetry.space_group_name_H-M   'P 1'
#
loop_
_entity.id
_entity.type
_entity.pdbx_description
1 polymer ?
#
loop_
_entity_poly.entity_id
_entity_poly.type
_entity_poly.pdbx_seq_one_letter_code
_entity_poly.pdbx_strand_id
1 'polypeptide(L)'
;IIKMSDLTIQKIDGGVIFTAKIVPGSSRTIVCGLLNKMLKVKISAAPEMGKANKRLLEFLAEQLGVKKNAVSIISGQTRPIKQLQVLGISEETLLNKLNLNNRGEL
;
A
#
# COMPACT_ATOMS: atom_id res chain seq x y z
N ILE A 1 9.27 0.10 24.89
CA ILE A 1 9.52 -0.16 23.51
C ILE A 1 8.43 0.34 22.59
N ILE A 2 8.82 0.94 21.56
CA ILE A 2 7.90 1.53 20.63
C ILE A 2 7.63 0.57 19.49
N LYS A 3 6.36 0.35 19.24
CA LYS A 3 5.96 -0.43 18.10
C LYS A 3 6.14 0.43 16.85
N MET A 4 6.96 -0.01 15.97
CA MET A 4 7.32 0.81 14.84
C MET A 4 6.27 0.83 13.78
N SER A 5 5.66 -0.27 13.54
CA SER A 5 4.70 -0.38 12.49
C SER A 5 3.67 -1.40 12.87
N ASP A 6 2.42 -1.06 12.64
CA ASP A 6 1.33 -1.97 12.86
C ASP A 6 0.70 -2.42 11.56
N LEU A 7 1.41 -2.28 10.47
CA LEU A 7 0.92 -2.79 9.20
C LEU A 7 0.98 -4.30 9.23
N THR A 8 -0.15 -4.95 8.97
CA THR A 8 -0.21 -6.39 8.89
C THR A 8 0.34 -6.82 7.55
N ILE A 9 1.44 -7.57 7.58
CA ILE A 9 2.12 -8.02 6.38
C ILE A 9 2.25 -9.52 6.44
N GLN A 10 1.89 -10.17 5.34
CA GLN A 10 2.10 -11.60 5.17
C GLN A 10 3.25 -11.79 4.19
N LYS A 11 4.27 -12.51 4.63
CA LYS A 11 5.38 -12.83 3.74
C LYS A 11 4.99 -14.01 2.86
N ILE A 12 5.31 -13.90 1.60
CA ILE A 12 5.10 -15.00 0.66
C ILE A 12 6.40 -15.24 -0.09
N ASP A 13 6.42 -16.31 -0.84
CA ASP A 13 7.58 -16.63 -1.65
C ASP A 13 7.77 -15.54 -2.70
N GLY A 14 8.87 -14.81 -2.58
CA GLY A 14 9.17 -13.77 -3.55
C GLY A 14 8.51 -12.42 -3.32
N GLY A 15 7.79 -12.24 -2.20
CA GLY A 15 7.16 -10.95 -1.99
C GLY A 15 6.38 -10.83 -0.71
N VAL A 16 5.42 -9.93 -0.69
CA VAL A 16 4.61 -9.64 0.49
C VAL A 16 3.16 -9.38 0.09
N ILE A 17 2.26 -9.59 1.05
CA ILE A 17 0.85 -9.21 0.93
C ILE A 17 0.52 -8.32 2.12
N PHE A 18 -0.19 -7.25 1.87
CA PHE A 18 -0.64 -6.37 2.95
C PHE A 18 -1.99 -5.78 2.60
N THR A 19 -2.64 -5.21 3.62
CA THR A 19 -3.98 -4.65 3.46
C THR A 19 -3.90 -3.13 3.40
N ALA A 20 -4.69 -2.54 2.52
CA ALA A 20 -4.75 -1.09 2.36
C ALA A 20 -6.18 -0.62 2.34
N LYS A 21 -6.42 0.54 2.94
CA LYS A 21 -7.69 1.25 2.87
C LYS A 21 -7.54 2.37 1.87
N ILE A 22 -8.36 2.38 0.84
CA ILE A 22 -8.23 3.32 -0.26
C ILE A 22 -9.33 4.36 -0.19
N VAL A 23 -8.95 5.63 -0.32
CA VAL A 23 -9.90 6.74 -0.31
C VAL A 23 -9.78 7.46 -1.66
N PRO A 24 -10.66 7.15 -2.61
CA PRO A 24 -10.63 7.84 -3.91
C PRO A 24 -11.26 9.22 -3.82
N GLY A 25 -11.17 9.99 -4.89
CA GLY A 25 -11.77 11.31 -4.93
C GLY A 25 -11.02 12.35 -4.14
N SER A 26 -9.81 12.06 -3.72
CA SER A 26 -8.99 13.00 -2.95
C SER A 26 -8.29 13.95 -3.88
N SER A 27 -7.82 15.07 -3.34
CA SER A 27 -7.10 16.06 -4.13
C SER A 27 -5.68 15.62 -4.45
N ARG A 28 -5.16 14.64 -3.71
CA ARG A 28 -3.78 14.16 -3.89
C ARG A 28 -3.72 12.66 -3.75
N THR A 29 -2.72 12.08 -4.39
CA THR A 29 -2.41 10.67 -4.21
C THR A 29 -1.24 10.58 -3.23
N ILE A 30 -1.48 10.01 -2.06
CA ILE A 30 -0.49 10.03 -1.00
C ILE A 30 -0.77 8.90 0.01
N VAL A 31 0.32 8.36 0.57
CA VAL A 31 0.21 7.44 1.69
C VAL A 31 -0.02 8.28 2.95
N CYS A 32 -1.07 7.96 3.69
CA CYS A 32 -1.47 8.72 4.86
C CYS A 32 -1.08 8.03 6.17
N GLY A 33 -0.28 6.99 6.13
CA GLY A 33 0.10 6.27 7.33
C GLY A 33 -0.77 5.05 7.54
N LEU A 34 -1.03 4.72 8.78
CA LEU A 34 -1.72 3.49 9.14
C LEU A 34 -3.08 3.77 9.75
N LEU A 35 -4.02 2.88 9.50
CA LEU A 35 -5.36 2.92 10.06
C LEU A 35 -5.76 1.48 10.34
N ASN A 36 -5.91 1.12 11.62
CA ASN A 36 -6.35 -0.23 12.01
C ASN A 36 -5.49 -1.31 11.34
N LYS A 37 -4.17 -1.13 11.39
CA LYS A 37 -3.21 -2.09 10.84
C LYS A 37 -3.26 -2.19 9.33
N MET A 38 -3.87 -1.22 8.68
CA MET A 38 -3.92 -1.14 7.23
C MET A 38 -3.19 0.11 6.76
N LEU A 39 -2.63 0.04 5.57
CA LEU A 39 -2.03 1.22 4.96
C LEU A 39 -3.15 2.09 4.40
N LYS A 40 -3.22 3.34 4.84
CA LYS A 40 -4.23 4.25 4.31
C LYS A 40 -3.63 5.03 3.14
N VAL A 41 -4.32 4.99 2.02
CA VAL A 41 -3.85 5.65 0.80
C VAL A 41 -4.98 6.49 0.22
N LYS A 42 -4.71 7.77 0.02
CA LYS A 42 -5.64 8.65 -0.69
C LYS A 42 -5.26 8.64 -2.17
N ILE A 43 -6.27 8.59 -3.01
CA ILE A 43 -6.05 8.51 -4.46
C ILE A 43 -6.76 9.67 -5.14
N SER A 44 -6.01 10.40 -5.95
CA SER A 44 -6.55 11.48 -6.75
C SER A 44 -7.07 10.92 -8.07
N ALA A 45 -8.24 10.30 -8.01
CA ALA A 45 -8.90 9.73 -9.18
C ALA A 45 -10.38 9.67 -8.89
N ALA A 46 -11.18 9.69 -9.95
CA ALA A 46 -12.61 9.56 -9.79
C ALA A 46 -12.93 8.21 -9.14
N PRO A 47 -13.97 8.15 -8.30
CA PRO A 47 -14.35 6.89 -7.66
C PRO A 47 -15.08 5.96 -8.61
N GLU A 48 -14.59 5.87 -9.83
CA GLU A 48 -15.14 4.98 -10.84
C GLU A 48 -14.34 3.70 -10.87
N MET A 49 -15.04 2.64 -11.16
CA MET A 49 -14.41 1.34 -11.19
C MET A 49 -13.22 1.34 -12.13
N GLY A 50 -12.11 0.84 -11.65
CA GLY A 50 -10.91 0.70 -12.46
C GLY A 50 -9.97 1.88 -12.41
N LYS A 51 -10.48 3.09 -12.28
CA LYS A 51 -9.60 4.27 -12.31
C LYS A 51 -8.78 4.39 -11.04
N ALA A 52 -9.43 4.27 -9.89
CA ALA A 52 -8.71 4.35 -8.63
C ALA A 52 -7.77 3.16 -8.47
N ASN A 53 -8.19 1.98 -8.92
CA ASN A 53 -7.33 0.81 -8.83
C ASN A 53 -6.08 0.98 -9.69
N LYS A 54 -6.26 1.45 -10.91
CA LYS A 54 -5.12 1.66 -11.80
C LYS A 54 -4.14 2.67 -11.20
N ARG A 55 -4.67 3.78 -10.68
CA ARG A 55 -3.82 4.80 -10.09
C ARG A 55 -3.10 4.27 -8.85
N LEU A 56 -3.80 3.47 -8.06
CA LEU A 56 -3.21 2.86 -6.86
C LEU A 56 -2.01 2.00 -7.23
N LEU A 57 -2.15 1.15 -8.24
CA LEU A 57 -1.06 0.27 -8.63
C LEU A 57 0.12 1.06 -9.17
N GLU A 58 -0.13 2.07 -9.97
CA GLU A 58 0.94 2.93 -10.49
C GLU A 58 1.66 3.64 -9.36
N PHE A 59 0.89 4.20 -8.44
CA PHE A 59 1.46 4.96 -7.33
C PHE A 59 2.32 4.07 -6.43
N LEU A 60 1.81 2.90 -6.08
CA LEU A 60 2.56 2.01 -5.20
C LEU A 60 3.82 1.49 -5.88
N ALA A 61 3.74 1.20 -7.17
CA ALA A 61 4.93 0.77 -7.89
C ALA A 61 6.02 1.84 -7.84
N GLU A 62 5.63 3.10 -8.02
CA GLU A 62 6.56 4.21 -7.93
C GLU A 62 7.14 4.34 -6.53
N GLN A 63 6.27 4.28 -5.53
CA GLN A 63 6.71 4.44 -4.14
C GLN A 63 7.68 3.33 -3.73
N LEU A 64 7.43 2.13 -4.20
CA LEU A 64 8.21 0.98 -3.79
C LEU A 64 9.39 0.70 -4.70
N GLY A 65 9.48 1.40 -5.82
CA GLY A 65 10.58 1.20 -6.73
C GLY A 65 10.53 -0.12 -7.47
N VAL A 66 9.33 -0.63 -7.74
CA VAL A 66 9.16 -1.88 -8.46
C VAL A 66 8.39 -1.61 -9.75
N LYS A 67 8.38 -2.60 -10.63
CA LYS A 67 7.61 -2.49 -11.85
C LYS A 67 6.12 -2.54 -11.53
N LYS A 68 5.32 -1.88 -12.37
CA LYS A 68 3.90 -1.83 -12.15
C LYS A 68 3.29 -3.23 -12.08
N ASN A 69 3.75 -4.14 -12.92
CA ASN A 69 3.19 -5.49 -12.92
C ASN A 69 3.62 -6.33 -11.73
N ALA A 70 4.49 -5.80 -10.86
CA ALA A 70 4.83 -6.49 -9.63
C ALA A 70 3.80 -6.24 -8.53
N VAL A 71 2.91 -5.27 -8.72
CA VAL A 71 1.89 -4.91 -7.74
C VAL A 71 0.54 -5.37 -8.24
N SER A 72 -0.18 -6.10 -7.41
CA SER A 72 -1.48 -6.65 -7.80
C SER A 72 -2.49 -6.50 -6.67
N ILE A 73 -3.75 -6.31 -7.03
CA ILE A 73 -4.85 -6.38 -6.07
C ILE A 73 -5.35 -7.81 -6.10
N ILE A 74 -5.21 -8.52 -4.98
CA ILE A 74 -5.62 -9.92 -4.94
C ILE A 74 -6.98 -10.11 -4.27
N SER A 75 -7.53 -9.06 -3.66
CA SER A 75 -8.82 -9.15 -3.02
C SER A 75 -9.37 -7.73 -2.85
N GLY A 76 -10.68 -7.59 -2.95
CA GLY A 76 -11.32 -6.31 -2.68
C GLY A 76 -11.28 -5.34 -3.86
N GLN A 77 -11.31 -5.82 -5.09
CA GLN A 77 -11.22 -4.95 -6.26
C GLN A 77 -12.24 -3.83 -6.27
N THR A 78 -13.44 -4.09 -5.77
CA THR A 78 -14.51 -3.08 -5.77
C THR A 78 -14.81 -2.55 -4.38
N ARG A 79 -13.92 -2.78 -3.42
CA ARG A 79 -14.12 -2.35 -2.05
C ARG A 79 -13.06 -1.37 -1.63
N PRO A 80 -13.36 -0.54 -0.61
CA PRO A 80 -12.32 0.38 -0.11
C PRO A 80 -11.14 -0.34 0.53
N ILE A 81 -11.38 -1.50 1.14
CA ILE A 81 -10.31 -2.26 1.75
C ILE A 81 -9.88 -3.33 0.78
N LYS A 82 -8.60 -3.31 0.43
CA LYS A 82 -8.05 -4.20 -0.58
C LYS A 82 -6.84 -4.92 -0.04
N GLN A 83 -6.62 -6.12 -0.55
CA GLN A 83 -5.37 -6.81 -0.28
C GLN A 83 -4.47 -6.68 -1.49
N LEU A 84 -3.23 -6.30 -1.23
CA LEU A 84 -2.26 -6.01 -2.26
C LEU A 84 -1.10 -6.97 -2.14
N GLN A 85 -0.61 -7.44 -3.28
CA GLN A 85 0.54 -8.30 -3.35
C GLN A 85 1.64 -7.58 -4.11
N VAL A 86 2.85 -7.57 -3.56
CA VAL A 86 3.99 -6.97 -4.22
C VAL A 86 5.09 -8.00 -4.30
N LEU A 87 5.54 -8.27 -5.51
CA LEU A 87 6.62 -9.22 -5.74
C LEU A 87 7.94 -8.49 -5.85
N GLY A 88 9.02 -9.18 -5.48
CA GLY A 88 10.36 -8.63 -5.63
C GLY A 88 10.76 -7.68 -4.53
N ILE A 89 10.08 -7.70 -3.39
CA ILE A 89 10.37 -6.79 -2.31
C ILE A 89 10.22 -7.53 -0.99
N SER A 90 11.07 -7.18 -0.02
CA SER A 90 10.98 -7.75 1.32
C SER A 90 10.09 -6.89 2.20
N GLU A 91 9.69 -7.44 3.33
CA GLU A 91 8.92 -6.70 4.32
C GLU A 91 9.69 -5.46 4.77
N GLU A 92 10.96 -5.61 5.03
CA GLU A 92 11.78 -4.50 5.49
C GLU A 92 11.85 -3.39 4.46
N THR A 93 12.06 -3.75 3.19
CA THR A 93 12.12 -2.76 2.13
C THR A 93 10.77 -2.07 1.95
N LEU A 94 9.68 -2.82 2.05
CA LEU A 94 8.34 -2.24 1.98
C LEU A 94 8.17 -1.17 3.04
N LEU A 95 8.50 -1.48 4.28
CA LEU A 95 8.33 -0.54 5.38
C LEU A 95 9.22 0.67 5.22
N ASN A 96 10.44 0.48 4.74
CA ASN A 96 11.35 1.60 4.50
C ASN A 96 10.81 2.52 3.42
N LYS A 97 10.37 1.95 2.32
CA LYS A 97 9.91 2.75 1.18
C LYS A 97 8.62 3.52 1.50
N LEU A 98 7.81 2.97 2.40
CA LEU A 98 6.58 3.64 2.80
C LEU A 98 6.77 4.52 4.02
N ASN A 99 7.99 4.63 4.53
CA ASN A 99 8.30 5.43 5.72
C ASN A 99 7.56 4.94 6.95
N LEU A 100 7.41 3.64 7.06
CA LEU A 100 6.70 3.05 8.19
C LEU A 100 7.60 2.28 9.13
N ASN A 101 8.90 2.26 8.85
CA ASN A 101 9.80 1.56 9.75
C ASN A 101 10.10 2.47 10.93
N ASN A 102 11.03 2.05 11.73
CA ASN A 102 11.32 2.59 13.03
C ASN A 102 11.89 4.01 13.00
N ARG A 103 11.20 4.93 12.42
CA ARG A 103 11.75 6.25 12.29
C ARG A 103 11.14 7.27 13.23
N GLY A 104 9.96 6.98 13.70
CA GLY A 104 9.25 7.98 14.48
C GLY A 104 9.69 8.08 15.91
N GLU A 105 10.48 7.17 16.35
CA GLU A 105 10.82 7.13 17.75
C GLU A 105 12.01 7.99 18.07
N LEU A 106 12.52 8.65 17.19
CA LEU A 106 13.67 9.49 17.47
C LEU A 106 13.39 10.60 18.45
#